data_05a627c905897e7d58cd52fc15138628
#
_entry.id   05a627c905897e7d58cd52fc15138628
#
_cell.length_a   1.000
_cell.length_b   1.000
_cell.length_c   1.000
_cell.angle_alpha   90.00
_cell.angle_beta   90.00
_cell.angle_gamma   90.00
#
_symmetry.space_group_name_H-M   'P 1'
#
loop_
_entity.id
_entity.type
_entity.pdbx_description
1 polymer ?
#
loop_
_entity_poly.entity_id
_entity_poly.type
_entity_poly.pdbx_seq_one_letter_code
_entity_poly.pdbx_strand_id
1 'polypeptide(L)'
;MPSNRGVVYTGPGKVEVRSIDFPKLVDPRGKKVEHGVILKVVATNICGSDQHMVRGRTTAPPGLVLGHEITGEVIEAGRTVEVIKVGDLVSAPFNVACGRCRNCRERNTGVCLTVNPGRAGGAYGYVDMGGWIGGQAEYVMIPYADFQLLKFPDKAQAMEKMQDLTCLTDILPTGYHGCVSAGVTTGSTVLISGAGPVGLAAAAAAFLLGASVVIVSDFNGQRLAQAASFGCETIDLSKGGSIVDHLERILGVPEVDCAVDCVGFEAKQQGGEEQPSIVLNELMTVTRAAGRIGIPGLYVTQDPGAKDEAAKTGNLSLHFGLGWAKSHALFTGQTPVMKYNRGLMMAILHDRIHIAKAVNTAVISLDAAPQGYADFDKGAAKKFVIDPHGSLTKAA
;
A
#
# COMPACT_ATOMS: atom_id res chain seq x y z
N MET A 1 22.26 -22.79 12.05
CA MET A 1 21.60 -22.04 10.97
C MET A 1 21.58 -20.59 11.40
N PRO A 2 21.68 -19.62 10.50
CA PRO A 2 21.50 -18.23 10.89
C PRO A 2 20.14 -18.05 11.54
N SER A 3 20.07 -17.20 12.56
CA SER A 3 18.80 -16.85 13.21
C SER A 3 17.99 -15.94 12.30
N ASN A 4 16.66 -15.97 12.38
CA ASN A 4 15.77 -15.02 11.75
C ASN A 4 14.75 -14.56 12.78
N ARG A 5 14.47 -13.27 12.81
CA ARG A 5 13.42 -12.68 13.65
C ARG A 5 12.44 -11.92 12.77
N GLY A 6 11.18 -11.89 13.19
CA GLY A 6 10.16 -11.20 12.43
C GLY A 6 9.00 -10.73 13.31
N VAL A 7 8.20 -9.82 12.78
CA VAL A 7 6.97 -9.32 13.41
C VAL A 7 5.86 -10.32 13.18
N VAL A 8 5.35 -10.88 14.27
CA VAL A 8 4.33 -11.92 14.25
C VAL A 8 3.03 -11.40 14.83
N TYR A 9 1.95 -11.55 14.10
CA TYR A 9 0.60 -11.33 14.61
C TYR A 9 0.23 -12.43 15.60
N THR A 10 -0.14 -12.06 16.82
CA THR A 10 -0.44 -13.02 17.90
C THR A 10 -1.90 -13.02 18.32
N GLY A 11 -2.70 -12.13 17.74
CA GLY A 11 -4.13 -11.97 17.99
C GLY A 11 -4.56 -10.51 17.88
N PRO A 12 -5.85 -10.21 17.95
CA PRO A 12 -6.36 -8.85 17.82
C PRO A 12 -5.67 -7.85 18.75
N GLY A 13 -5.14 -6.77 18.17
CA GLY A 13 -4.41 -5.72 18.88
C GLY A 13 -2.97 -6.08 19.28
N LYS A 14 -2.45 -7.26 18.88
CA LYS A 14 -1.16 -7.75 19.37
C LYS A 14 -0.23 -8.20 18.25
N VAL A 15 0.95 -7.62 18.23
CA VAL A 15 2.09 -8.08 17.42
C VAL A 15 3.33 -8.17 18.30
N GLU A 16 4.19 -9.13 18.01
CA GLU A 16 5.42 -9.38 18.77
C GLU A 16 6.57 -9.68 17.80
N VAL A 17 7.78 -9.27 18.17
CA VAL A 17 8.98 -9.74 17.50
C VAL A 17 9.37 -11.10 18.06
N ARG A 18 9.42 -12.10 17.20
CA ARG A 18 9.73 -13.48 17.58
C ARG A 18 10.84 -14.06 16.71
N SER A 19 11.52 -15.09 17.23
CA SER A 19 12.33 -15.98 16.42
C SER A 19 11.42 -16.76 15.49
N ILE A 20 11.77 -16.77 14.21
CA ILE A 20 11.07 -17.49 13.13
C ILE A 20 12.08 -18.31 12.34
N ASP A 21 11.61 -19.24 11.54
CA ASP A 21 12.50 -20.05 10.70
C ASP A 21 13.26 -19.18 9.70
N PHE A 22 14.54 -19.51 9.50
CA PHE A 22 15.30 -18.94 8.40
C PHE A 22 14.67 -19.36 7.06
N PRO A 23 14.45 -18.43 6.12
CA PRO A 23 13.75 -18.75 4.88
C PRO A 23 14.50 -19.80 4.06
N LYS A 24 13.75 -20.65 3.39
CA LYS A 24 14.25 -21.63 2.43
C LYS A 24 13.64 -21.36 1.07
N LEU A 25 14.31 -21.79 0.00
CA LEU A 25 13.77 -21.70 -1.36
C LEU A 25 12.67 -22.76 -1.57
N VAL A 26 11.54 -22.57 -0.86
CA VAL A 26 10.37 -23.45 -0.85
C VAL A 26 9.10 -22.61 -0.82
N ASP A 27 8.12 -22.93 -1.67
CA ASP A 27 6.82 -22.26 -1.67
C ASP A 27 5.94 -22.68 -0.48
N PRO A 28 4.84 -21.99 -0.19
CA PRO A 28 3.95 -22.33 0.93
C PRO A 28 3.36 -23.75 0.88
N ARG A 29 3.46 -24.43 -0.26
CA ARG A 29 3.01 -25.85 -0.43
C ARG A 29 4.13 -26.85 -0.29
N GLY A 30 5.35 -26.42 0.10
CA GLY A 30 6.51 -27.27 0.26
C GLY A 30 7.26 -27.60 -1.03
N LYS A 31 6.93 -26.96 -2.17
CA LYS A 31 7.60 -27.17 -3.44
C LYS A 31 8.87 -26.30 -3.54
N LYS A 32 9.97 -26.88 -4.05
CA LYS A 32 11.20 -26.13 -4.33
C LYS A 32 10.97 -24.95 -5.28
N VAL A 33 11.59 -23.81 -4.94
CA VAL A 33 11.54 -22.55 -5.70
C VAL A 33 12.94 -22.27 -6.26
N GLU A 34 13.31 -22.95 -7.35
CA GLU A 34 14.61 -22.78 -8.00
C GLU A 34 14.77 -21.40 -8.69
N HIS A 35 13.68 -20.67 -8.86
CA HIS A 35 13.58 -19.34 -9.47
C HIS A 35 13.43 -18.21 -8.45
N GLY A 36 13.71 -18.47 -7.19
CA GLY A 36 13.59 -17.50 -6.11
C GLY A 36 14.96 -17.11 -5.55
N VAL A 37 14.92 -16.11 -4.67
CA VAL A 37 16.09 -15.64 -3.91
C VAL A 37 15.75 -15.53 -2.43
N ILE A 38 16.77 -15.48 -1.57
CA ILE A 38 16.65 -15.04 -0.18
C ILE A 38 17.23 -13.65 -0.08
N LEU A 39 16.46 -12.74 0.51
CA LEU A 39 16.88 -11.38 0.79
C LEU A 39 17.27 -11.23 2.27
N LYS A 40 18.37 -10.53 2.52
CA LYS A 40 18.60 -9.79 3.76
C LYS A 40 17.81 -8.50 3.66
N VAL A 41 16.81 -8.33 4.51
CA VAL A 41 15.91 -7.17 4.45
C VAL A 41 16.65 -5.92 4.90
N VAL A 42 16.72 -4.90 4.05
CA VAL A 42 17.32 -3.59 4.36
C VAL A 42 16.27 -2.64 4.92
N ALA A 43 15.08 -2.66 4.33
CA ALA A 43 13.94 -1.88 4.79
C ALA A 43 12.64 -2.64 4.53
N THR A 44 11.72 -2.52 5.47
CA THR A 44 10.33 -2.99 5.34
C THR A 44 9.43 -2.01 6.08
N ASN A 45 8.15 -1.94 5.73
CA ASN A 45 7.32 -0.86 6.27
C ASN A 45 6.05 -1.40 6.94
N ILE A 46 5.47 -0.59 7.86
CA ILE A 46 4.13 -0.81 8.40
C ILE A 46 3.13 -0.18 7.43
N CYS A 47 2.14 -0.96 7.00
CA CYS A 47 1.07 -0.54 6.11
C CYS A 47 -0.31 -0.54 6.80
N GLY A 48 -1.25 0.24 6.24
CA GLY A 48 -2.64 0.23 6.69
C GLY A 48 -3.31 -1.13 6.56
N SER A 49 -2.98 -1.89 5.51
CA SER A 49 -3.50 -3.24 5.29
C SER A 49 -3.03 -4.24 6.36
N ASP A 50 -1.79 -4.11 6.88
CA ASP A 50 -1.32 -4.88 8.04
C ASP A 50 -2.16 -4.52 9.28
N GLN A 51 -2.48 -3.23 9.46
CA GLN A 51 -3.23 -2.76 10.62
C GLN A 51 -4.66 -3.33 10.65
N HIS A 52 -5.30 -3.54 9.50
CA HIS A 52 -6.60 -4.21 9.44
C HIS A 52 -6.53 -5.64 10.00
N MET A 53 -5.47 -6.40 9.69
CA MET A 53 -5.24 -7.72 10.28
C MET A 53 -5.01 -7.61 11.79
N VAL A 54 -4.16 -6.66 12.23
CA VAL A 54 -3.84 -6.45 13.64
C VAL A 54 -5.09 -6.06 14.44
N ARG A 55 -6.01 -5.28 13.87
CA ARG A 55 -7.32 -4.97 14.51
C ARG A 55 -8.29 -6.14 14.57
N GLY A 56 -7.96 -7.28 13.95
CA GLY A 56 -8.89 -8.43 13.85
C GLY A 56 -10.04 -8.22 12.86
N ARG A 57 -9.83 -7.33 11.87
CA ARG A 57 -10.81 -7.03 10.80
C ARG A 57 -10.68 -7.94 9.58
N THR A 58 -9.93 -9.02 9.72
CA THR A 58 -9.71 -10.06 8.71
C THR A 58 -9.71 -11.43 9.37
N THR A 59 -9.63 -12.48 8.58
CA THR A 59 -9.52 -13.86 9.05
C THR A 59 -8.09 -14.30 9.37
N ALA A 60 -7.16 -13.36 9.60
CA ALA A 60 -5.76 -13.65 9.87
C ALA A 60 -5.57 -14.52 11.13
N PRO A 61 -4.89 -15.67 11.02
CA PRO A 61 -4.64 -16.54 12.17
C PRO A 61 -3.44 -16.02 12.99
N PRO A 62 -3.44 -16.22 14.32
CA PRO A 62 -2.24 -16.03 15.12
C PRO A 62 -1.06 -16.86 14.59
N GLY A 63 0.15 -16.28 14.62
CA GLY A 63 1.36 -16.89 14.08
C GLY A 63 1.75 -16.40 12.69
N LEU A 64 0.90 -15.58 12.04
CA LEU A 64 1.23 -14.97 10.75
C LEU A 64 2.40 -13.99 10.90
N VAL A 65 3.47 -14.17 10.12
CA VAL A 65 4.55 -13.19 9.98
C VAL A 65 4.07 -12.09 9.05
N LEU A 66 4.05 -10.84 9.51
CA LEU A 66 3.53 -9.69 8.80
C LEU A 66 4.53 -9.10 7.80
N GLY A 67 4.03 -8.18 6.97
CA GLY A 67 4.82 -7.30 6.11
C GLY A 67 4.90 -7.74 4.66
N HIS A 68 4.48 -6.82 3.79
CA HIS A 68 4.46 -7.03 2.34
C HIS A 68 5.29 -5.97 1.59
N GLU A 69 5.79 -4.96 2.28
CA GLU A 69 6.66 -3.93 1.71
C GLU A 69 8.13 -4.29 1.96
N ILE A 70 8.85 -4.79 0.96
CA ILE A 70 10.16 -5.44 1.15
C ILE A 70 11.22 -4.84 0.22
N THR A 71 12.28 -4.32 0.79
CA THR A 71 13.50 -3.92 0.08
C THR A 71 14.70 -4.61 0.73
N GLY A 72 15.56 -5.23 -0.05
CA GLY A 72 16.64 -6.02 0.53
C GLY A 72 17.79 -6.31 -0.42
N GLU A 73 18.84 -6.85 0.14
CA GLU A 73 20.02 -7.36 -0.58
C GLU A 73 19.90 -8.87 -0.79
N VAL A 74 20.16 -9.32 -2.00
CA VAL A 74 20.15 -10.76 -2.33
C VAL A 74 21.36 -11.43 -1.69
N ILE A 75 21.12 -12.45 -0.84
CA ILE A 75 22.18 -13.22 -0.20
C ILE A 75 22.25 -14.67 -0.70
N GLU A 76 21.18 -15.18 -1.31
CA GLU A 76 21.14 -16.51 -1.91
C GLU A 76 20.24 -16.46 -3.16
N ALA A 77 20.63 -17.15 -4.22
CA ALA A 77 19.86 -17.24 -5.46
C ALA A 77 19.66 -18.71 -5.83
N GLY A 78 18.41 -19.01 -6.23
CA GLY A 78 18.06 -20.33 -6.76
C GLY A 78 18.74 -20.60 -8.10
N ARG A 79 18.84 -21.86 -8.45
CA ARG A 79 19.64 -22.34 -9.59
C ARG A 79 19.20 -21.78 -10.95
N THR A 80 17.93 -21.42 -11.10
CA THR A 80 17.37 -20.91 -12.37
C THR A 80 17.21 -19.39 -12.38
N VAL A 81 17.80 -18.68 -11.42
CA VAL A 81 17.85 -17.21 -11.40
C VAL A 81 19.03 -16.77 -12.29
N GLU A 82 18.72 -16.00 -13.33
CA GLU A 82 19.70 -15.62 -14.37
C GLU A 82 20.07 -14.13 -14.33
N VAL A 83 19.14 -13.25 -14.02
CA VAL A 83 19.30 -11.79 -14.08
C VAL A 83 19.74 -11.21 -12.74
N ILE A 84 19.02 -11.55 -11.70
CA ILE A 84 19.29 -11.08 -10.32
C ILE A 84 20.49 -11.86 -9.74
N LYS A 85 21.42 -11.15 -9.08
CA LYS A 85 22.65 -11.73 -8.53
C LYS A 85 22.75 -11.50 -7.02
N VAL A 86 23.50 -12.38 -6.36
CA VAL A 86 23.91 -12.17 -4.95
C VAL A 86 24.66 -10.84 -4.84
N GLY A 87 24.29 -10.03 -3.85
CA GLY A 87 24.79 -8.67 -3.64
C GLY A 87 23.95 -7.56 -4.29
N ASP A 88 22.99 -7.90 -5.18
CA ASP A 88 22.08 -6.91 -5.75
C ASP A 88 21.15 -6.38 -4.67
N LEU A 89 20.95 -5.05 -4.67
CA LEU A 89 19.94 -4.37 -3.86
C LEU A 89 18.67 -4.22 -4.69
N VAL A 90 17.54 -4.70 -4.16
CA VAL A 90 16.32 -4.87 -4.94
C VAL A 90 15.08 -4.43 -4.15
N SER A 91 14.06 -3.96 -4.89
CA SER A 91 12.70 -3.73 -4.39
C SER A 91 11.81 -4.90 -4.83
N ALA A 92 11.09 -5.50 -3.89
CA ALA A 92 10.09 -6.52 -4.17
C ALA A 92 8.69 -5.89 -4.13
N PRO A 93 7.84 -6.07 -5.17
CA PRO A 93 6.46 -5.62 -5.13
C PRO A 93 5.70 -6.38 -4.05
N PHE A 94 4.70 -5.77 -3.42
CA PHE A 94 3.91 -6.46 -2.41
C PHE A 94 3.16 -7.69 -2.97
N ASN A 95 2.85 -7.65 -4.27
CA ASN A 95 2.22 -8.75 -4.96
C ASN A 95 3.22 -9.88 -5.27
N VAL A 96 2.80 -11.11 -5.10
CA VAL A 96 3.51 -12.26 -5.67
C VAL A 96 2.97 -12.57 -7.05
N ALA A 97 3.83 -12.62 -8.08
CA ALA A 97 3.44 -12.81 -9.47
C ALA A 97 4.37 -13.74 -10.22
N CYS A 98 3.82 -14.68 -10.99
CA CYS A 98 4.60 -15.74 -11.64
C CYS A 98 5.22 -15.36 -13.00
N GLY A 99 4.82 -14.25 -13.61
CA GLY A 99 5.31 -13.78 -14.91
C GLY A 99 4.78 -14.53 -16.15
N ARG A 100 4.09 -15.66 -15.99
CA ARG A 100 3.75 -16.55 -17.13
C ARG A 100 2.27 -16.85 -17.31
N CYS A 101 1.42 -16.61 -16.31
CA CYS A 101 -0.02 -16.75 -16.49
C CYS A 101 -0.58 -15.60 -17.35
N ARG A 102 -1.82 -15.75 -17.82
CA ARG A 102 -2.48 -14.74 -18.66
C ARG A 102 -2.42 -13.35 -18.02
N ASN A 103 -2.84 -13.22 -16.77
CA ASN A 103 -2.90 -11.93 -16.07
C ASN A 103 -1.50 -11.28 -15.96
N CYS A 104 -0.46 -12.04 -15.63
CA CYS A 104 0.90 -11.50 -15.59
C CYS A 104 1.40 -11.04 -16.96
N ARG A 105 1.08 -11.76 -18.04
CA ARG A 105 1.44 -11.38 -19.42
C ARG A 105 0.72 -10.11 -19.85
N GLU A 106 -0.49 -9.89 -19.37
CA GLU A 106 -1.29 -8.67 -19.58
C GLU A 106 -0.92 -7.54 -18.59
N ARG A 107 0.13 -7.70 -17.78
CA ARG A 107 0.58 -6.75 -16.76
C ARG A 107 -0.38 -6.57 -15.58
N ASN A 108 -1.37 -7.44 -15.41
CA ASN A 108 -2.28 -7.47 -14.26
C ASN A 108 -1.67 -8.31 -13.12
N THR A 109 -0.47 -7.93 -12.66
CA THR A 109 0.33 -8.72 -11.72
C THR A 109 -0.28 -8.79 -10.31
N GLY A 110 -1.14 -7.85 -9.93
CA GLY A 110 -1.87 -7.86 -8.66
C GLY A 110 -2.85 -9.04 -8.51
N VAL A 111 -3.24 -9.67 -9.62
CA VAL A 111 -4.21 -10.78 -9.67
C VAL A 111 -3.65 -11.99 -10.41
N CYS A 112 -2.42 -12.39 -10.07
CA CYS A 112 -1.76 -13.58 -10.62
C CYS A 112 -2.62 -14.85 -10.38
N LEU A 113 -2.72 -15.71 -11.41
CA LEU A 113 -3.61 -16.89 -11.39
C LEU A 113 -2.97 -18.15 -10.78
N THR A 114 -1.68 -18.11 -10.39
CA THR A 114 -0.96 -19.35 -10.05
C THR A 114 -0.30 -19.36 -8.67
N VAL A 115 -0.17 -18.21 -8.03
CA VAL A 115 0.58 -18.07 -6.77
C VAL A 115 -0.27 -18.27 -5.52
N ASN A 116 -1.57 -18.36 -5.70
CA ASN A 116 -2.56 -18.61 -4.66
C ASN A 116 -3.58 -19.65 -5.16
N PRO A 117 -3.67 -20.81 -4.52
CA PRO A 117 -4.60 -21.84 -4.97
C PRO A 117 -6.08 -21.53 -4.69
N GLY A 118 -6.36 -20.63 -3.74
CA GLY A 118 -7.74 -20.32 -3.33
C GLY A 118 -8.42 -19.26 -4.20
N ARG A 119 -7.64 -18.31 -4.74
CA ARG A 119 -8.14 -17.20 -5.55
C ARG A 119 -7.03 -16.52 -6.36
N ALA A 120 -7.39 -15.64 -7.28
CA ALA A 120 -6.40 -14.83 -8.00
C ALA A 120 -5.72 -13.82 -7.04
N GLY A 121 -4.41 -13.61 -7.25
CA GLY A 121 -3.58 -12.72 -6.46
C GLY A 121 -2.86 -13.41 -5.32
N GLY A 122 -1.66 -12.93 -4.99
CA GLY A 122 -0.85 -13.34 -3.85
C GLY A 122 -0.09 -12.16 -3.29
N ALA A 123 0.17 -12.18 -1.98
CA ALA A 123 0.96 -11.16 -1.29
C ALA A 123 1.73 -11.79 -0.12
N TYR A 124 2.82 -11.13 0.28
CA TYR A 124 3.60 -11.55 1.45
C TYR A 124 2.88 -11.14 2.74
N GLY A 125 2.93 -12.00 3.75
CA GLY A 125 2.45 -11.68 5.10
C GLY A 125 1.01 -11.20 5.18
N TYR A 126 0.15 -11.63 4.26
CA TYR A 126 -1.26 -11.26 4.24
C TYR A 126 -2.15 -12.49 4.17
N VAL A 127 -3.24 -12.46 4.97
CA VAL A 127 -4.20 -13.57 5.02
C VAL A 127 -4.87 -13.80 3.66
N ASP A 128 -5.16 -15.06 3.32
CA ASP A 128 -5.82 -15.49 2.09
C ASP A 128 -5.12 -15.09 0.78
N MET A 129 -3.85 -14.68 0.86
CA MET A 129 -3.05 -14.26 -0.29
C MET A 129 -1.95 -15.27 -0.66
N GLY A 130 -2.22 -16.57 -0.47
CA GLY A 130 -1.37 -17.67 -0.92
C GLY A 130 -0.39 -18.22 0.10
N GLY A 131 -0.39 -17.71 1.35
CA GLY A 131 0.42 -18.23 2.44
C GLY A 131 1.92 -17.87 2.38
N TRP A 132 2.29 -16.85 1.59
CA TRP A 132 3.66 -16.35 1.49
C TRP A 132 4.04 -15.63 2.78
N ILE A 133 5.21 -16.00 3.34
CA ILE A 133 5.71 -15.42 4.60
C ILE A 133 6.02 -13.95 4.40
N GLY A 134 5.67 -13.13 5.40
CA GLY A 134 5.90 -11.69 5.40
C GLY A 134 7.35 -11.28 5.56
N GLY A 135 7.65 -10.07 5.11
CA GLY A 135 8.99 -9.50 5.09
C GLY A 135 9.27 -8.48 6.20
N GLN A 136 8.39 -8.31 7.18
CA GLN A 136 8.77 -7.60 8.43
C GLN A 136 9.64 -8.52 9.29
N ALA A 137 10.80 -8.90 8.72
CA ALA A 137 11.74 -9.86 9.25
C ALA A 137 13.17 -9.50 8.84
N GLU A 138 14.16 -10.16 9.45
CA GLU A 138 15.57 -9.98 9.07
C GLU A 138 15.88 -10.58 7.69
N TYR A 139 15.20 -11.68 7.34
CA TYR A 139 15.39 -12.40 6.07
C TYR A 139 14.05 -12.90 5.52
N VAL A 140 13.90 -12.89 4.20
CA VAL A 140 12.69 -13.35 3.52
C VAL A 140 13.00 -14.00 2.17
N MET A 141 12.19 -14.97 1.76
CA MET A 141 12.27 -15.60 0.43
C MET A 141 11.34 -14.91 -0.56
N ILE A 142 11.86 -14.58 -1.72
CA ILE A 142 11.11 -14.00 -2.84
C ILE A 142 11.12 -14.99 -4.02
N PRO A 143 9.96 -15.51 -4.46
CA PRO A 143 9.89 -16.38 -5.63
C PRO A 143 9.93 -15.55 -6.93
N TYR A 144 10.14 -16.20 -8.07
CA TYR A 144 10.13 -15.57 -9.40
C TYR A 144 11.00 -14.32 -9.51
N ALA A 145 12.21 -14.39 -8.95
CA ALA A 145 13.07 -13.24 -8.70
C ALA A 145 13.34 -12.38 -9.93
N ASP A 146 13.73 -12.99 -11.06
CA ASP A 146 14.04 -12.28 -12.31
C ASP A 146 12.82 -11.55 -12.90
N PHE A 147 11.61 -11.99 -12.59
CA PHE A 147 10.38 -11.33 -13.03
C PHE A 147 9.91 -10.26 -12.07
N GLN A 148 9.96 -10.53 -10.75
CA GLN A 148 9.36 -9.66 -9.74
C GLN A 148 10.26 -8.53 -9.27
N LEU A 149 11.57 -8.81 -9.11
CA LEU A 149 12.45 -7.87 -8.43
C LEU A 149 12.88 -6.73 -9.33
N LEU A 150 12.75 -5.52 -8.81
CA LEU A 150 13.34 -4.33 -9.41
C LEU A 150 14.72 -4.08 -8.80
N LYS A 151 15.77 -4.31 -9.57
CA LYS A 151 17.15 -4.01 -9.17
C LYS A 151 17.40 -2.51 -9.23
N PHE A 152 18.01 -1.96 -8.19
CA PHE A 152 18.50 -0.58 -8.21
C PHE A 152 19.78 -0.49 -9.01
N PRO A 153 19.91 0.54 -9.87
CA PRO A 153 21.07 0.64 -10.79
C PRO A 153 22.39 0.95 -10.08
N ASP A 154 22.36 1.71 -8.98
CA ASP A 154 23.48 2.03 -8.14
C ASP A 154 23.13 1.81 -6.66
N LYS A 155 23.93 0.98 -6.00
CA LYS A 155 23.66 0.59 -4.60
C LYS A 155 23.91 1.74 -3.62
N ALA A 156 24.92 2.58 -3.84
CA ALA A 156 25.24 3.70 -2.96
C ALA A 156 24.14 4.76 -3.04
N GLN A 157 23.77 5.19 -4.25
CA GLN A 157 22.65 6.11 -4.46
C GLN A 157 21.33 5.56 -3.88
N ALA A 158 21.09 4.27 -4.06
CA ALA A 158 19.88 3.64 -3.51
C ALA A 158 19.87 3.66 -1.96
N MET A 159 21.00 3.43 -1.31
CA MET A 159 21.09 3.51 0.15
C MET A 159 20.83 4.92 0.67
N GLU A 160 21.35 5.95 0.00
CA GLU A 160 21.09 7.36 0.34
C GLU A 160 19.60 7.72 0.25
N LYS A 161 18.90 7.15 -0.76
CA LYS A 161 17.47 7.40 -1.01
C LYS A 161 16.54 6.28 -0.50
N MET A 162 17.01 5.44 0.41
CA MET A 162 16.30 4.23 0.80
C MET A 162 14.90 4.51 1.40
N GLN A 163 14.73 5.60 2.15
CA GLN A 163 13.43 5.96 2.71
C GLN A 163 12.39 6.29 1.62
N ASP A 164 12.81 6.88 0.50
CA ASP A 164 11.94 7.07 -0.67
C ASP A 164 11.75 5.76 -1.44
N LEU A 165 12.82 5.02 -1.71
CA LEU A 165 12.81 3.82 -2.54
C LEU A 165 12.04 2.66 -1.91
N THR A 166 12.02 2.54 -0.58
CA THR A 166 11.23 1.50 0.09
C THR A 166 9.72 1.69 -0.11
N CYS A 167 9.26 2.91 -0.44
CA CYS A 167 7.86 3.19 -0.78
C CYS A 167 7.45 2.65 -2.17
N LEU A 168 8.41 2.22 -3.01
CA LEU A 168 8.14 1.59 -4.32
C LEU A 168 7.53 0.19 -4.21
N THR A 169 7.62 -0.42 -3.06
CA THR A 169 7.14 -1.78 -2.83
C THR A 169 5.61 -1.87 -2.78
N ASP A 170 4.95 -0.76 -2.36
CA ASP A 170 3.49 -0.68 -2.24
C ASP A 170 2.96 0.77 -2.39
N ILE A 171 3.10 1.61 -1.35
CA ILE A 171 2.26 2.81 -1.19
C ILE A 171 2.38 3.81 -2.34
N LEU A 172 3.59 4.02 -2.89
CA LEU A 172 3.75 4.96 -4.01
C LEU A 172 3.13 4.42 -5.31
N PRO A 173 3.41 3.19 -5.76
CA PRO A 173 2.68 2.59 -6.89
C PRO A 173 1.17 2.51 -6.67
N THR A 174 0.73 2.26 -5.43
CA THR A 174 -0.69 2.14 -5.07
C THR A 174 -1.41 3.49 -5.17
N GLY A 175 -0.87 4.55 -4.61
CA GLY A 175 -1.40 5.89 -4.77
C GLY A 175 -1.36 6.36 -6.24
N TYR A 176 -0.26 6.08 -6.93
CA TYR A 176 -0.11 6.39 -8.36
C TYR A 176 -1.15 5.65 -9.22
N HIS A 177 -1.38 4.36 -8.95
CA HIS A 177 -2.39 3.55 -9.64
C HIS A 177 -3.80 4.11 -9.42
N GLY A 178 -4.12 4.51 -8.19
CA GLY A 178 -5.39 5.18 -7.88
C GLY A 178 -5.61 6.41 -8.75
N CYS A 179 -4.61 7.29 -8.87
CA CYS A 179 -4.67 8.49 -9.69
C CYS A 179 -4.76 8.18 -11.20
N VAL A 180 -3.95 7.24 -11.72
CA VAL A 180 -4.00 6.82 -13.13
C VAL A 180 -5.38 6.21 -13.46
N SER A 181 -5.92 5.39 -12.58
CA SER A 181 -7.24 4.77 -12.75
C SER A 181 -8.37 5.81 -12.73
N ALA A 182 -8.24 6.81 -11.85
CA ALA A 182 -9.15 7.97 -11.82
C ALA A 182 -9.00 8.90 -13.03
N GLY A 183 -7.99 8.68 -13.87
CA GLY A 183 -7.77 9.50 -15.07
C GLY A 183 -7.12 10.86 -14.78
N VAL A 184 -6.37 10.98 -13.70
CA VAL A 184 -5.64 12.20 -13.36
C VAL A 184 -4.64 12.55 -14.47
N THR A 185 -4.66 13.79 -14.90
CA THR A 185 -3.80 14.33 -15.94
C THR A 185 -3.54 15.82 -15.70
N THR A 186 -2.76 16.44 -16.58
CA THR A 186 -2.46 17.89 -16.50
C THR A 186 -3.75 18.71 -16.43
N GLY A 187 -3.84 19.56 -15.42
CA GLY A 187 -4.97 20.46 -15.21
C GLY A 187 -6.10 19.90 -14.34
N SER A 188 -6.11 18.61 -14.01
CA SER A 188 -7.18 17.99 -13.22
C SER A 188 -7.32 18.59 -11.82
N THR A 189 -8.57 18.67 -11.35
CA THR A 189 -8.93 18.80 -9.94
C THR A 189 -9.17 17.39 -9.37
N VAL A 190 -8.52 17.06 -8.25
CA VAL A 190 -8.53 15.70 -7.69
C VAL A 190 -8.91 15.74 -6.22
N LEU A 191 -9.95 14.97 -5.83
CA LEU A 191 -10.24 14.69 -4.43
C LEU A 191 -9.67 13.33 -4.03
N ILE A 192 -8.89 13.29 -2.96
CA ILE A 192 -8.35 12.08 -2.35
C ILE A 192 -8.94 11.95 -0.96
N SER A 193 -9.74 10.92 -0.72
CA SER A 193 -10.26 10.61 0.59
C SER A 193 -9.29 9.74 1.37
N GLY A 194 -8.90 10.21 2.57
CA GLY A 194 -7.93 9.60 3.47
C GLY A 194 -6.50 10.18 3.30
N ALA A 195 -5.97 10.75 4.38
CA ALA A 195 -4.60 11.27 4.49
C ALA A 195 -3.62 10.28 5.15
N GLY A 196 -3.91 8.99 5.06
CA GLY A 196 -2.96 7.93 5.42
C GLY A 196 -1.79 7.85 4.44
N PRO A 197 -0.79 6.97 4.66
CA PRO A 197 0.37 6.88 3.77
C PRO A 197 0.02 6.67 2.28
N VAL A 198 -0.99 5.87 1.96
CA VAL A 198 -1.47 5.68 0.57
C VAL A 198 -2.09 6.96 0.02
N GLY A 199 -2.90 7.68 0.83
CA GLY A 199 -3.52 8.94 0.40
C GLY A 199 -2.50 10.05 0.17
N LEU A 200 -1.52 10.19 1.05
CA LEU A 200 -0.40 11.14 0.86
C LEU A 200 0.45 10.77 -0.36
N ALA A 201 0.67 9.47 -0.60
CA ALA A 201 1.34 8.99 -1.80
C ALA A 201 0.51 9.25 -3.07
N ALA A 202 -0.82 9.10 -3.02
CA ALA A 202 -1.71 9.46 -4.11
C ALA A 202 -1.68 10.97 -4.39
N ALA A 203 -1.64 11.82 -3.35
CA ALA A 203 -1.52 13.27 -3.49
C ALA A 203 -0.20 13.67 -4.18
N ALA A 204 0.93 13.11 -3.73
CA ALA A 204 2.22 13.34 -4.39
C ALA A 204 2.23 12.82 -5.83
N ALA A 205 1.59 11.68 -6.09
CA ALA A 205 1.44 11.11 -7.44
C ALA A 205 0.53 11.97 -8.32
N ALA A 206 -0.53 12.54 -7.79
CA ALA A 206 -1.42 13.43 -8.54
C ALA A 206 -0.67 14.68 -9.06
N PHE A 207 0.17 15.29 -8.22
CA PHE A 207 1.06 16.38 -8.68
C PHE A 207 2.06 15.91 -9.73
N LEU A 208 2.67 14.73 -9.57
CA LEU A 208 3.58 14.14 -10.57
C LEU A 208 2.89 13.91 -11.91
N LEU A 209 1.58 13.59 -11.92
CA LEU A 209 0.75 13.43 -13.10
C LEU A 209 0.26 14.77 -13.69
N GLY A 210 0.49 15.88 -13.00
CA GLY A 210 0.17 17.23 -13.48
C GLY A 210 -1.17 17.78 -13.01
N ALA A 211 -1.79 17.24 -11.96
CA ALA A 211 -3.00 17.83 -11.37
C ALA A 211 -2.76 19.29 -10.94
N SER A 212 -3.72 20.16 -11.23
CA SER A 212 -3.65 21.57 -10.85
C SER A 212 -4.10 21.83 -9.42
N VAL A 213 -5.09 21.08 -8.94
CA VAL A 213 -5.58 21.15 -7.56
C VAL A 213 -5.72 19.76 -7.01
N VAL A 214 -5.05 19.50 -5.89
CA VAL A 214 -5.14 18.24 -5.14
C VAL A 214 -5.74 18.53 -3.79
N ILE A 215 -6.89 17.94 -3.51
CA ILE A 215 -7.64 18.12 -2.27
C ILE A 215 -7.60 16.81 -1.50
N VAL A 216 -7.22 16.86 -0.22
CA VAL A 216 -7.16 15.68 0.65
C VAL A 216 -8.14 15.84 1.81
N SER A 217 -9.01 14.86 2.03
CA SER A 217 -9.95 14.84 3.14
C SER A 217 -9.60 13.78 4.18
N ASP A 218 -9.67 14.13 5.47
CA ASP A 218 -9.44 13.21 6.60
C ASP A 218 -10.07 13.77 7.88
N PHE A 219 -10.19 12.95 8.91
CA PHE A 219 -10.55 13.39 10.27
C PHE A 219 -9.33 13.78 11.12
N ASN A 220 -8.12 13.45 10.69
CA ASN A 220 -6.89 13.66 11.44
C ASN A 220 -6.16 14.92 10.98
N GLY A 221 -6.24 15.98 11.81
CA GLY A 221 -5.63 17.28 11.52
C GLY A 221 -4.09 17.23 11.33
N GLN A 222 -3.37 16.30 11.98
CA GLN A 222 -1.93 16.16 11.79
C GLN A 222 -1.59 15.58 10.41
N ARG A 223 -2.38 14.62 9.93
CA ARG A 223 -2.24 14.07 8.58
C ARG A 223 -2.60 15.10 7.52
N LEU A 224 -3.64 15.89 7.77
CA LEU A 224 -4.00 17.01 6.88
C LEU A 224 -2.91 18.09 6.83
N ALA A 225 -2.32 18.44 7.98
CA ALA A 225 -1.18 19.34 8.01
C ALA A 225 0.02 18.83 7.20
N GLN A 226 0.25 17.51 7.21
CA GLN A 226 1.25 16.86 6.37
C GLN A 226 0.90 17.01 4.87
N ALA A 227 -0.35 16.79 4.47
CA ALA A 227 -0.80 17.00 3.08
C ALA A 227 -0.61 18.47 2.65
N ALA A 228 -1.02 19.42 3.50
CA ALA A 228 -0.87 20.86 3.23
C ALA A 228 0.61 21.28 3.07
N SER A 229 1.54 20.61 3.77
CA SER A 229 2.97 20.94 3.74
C SER A 229 3.65 20.78 2.37
N PHE A 230 3.02 20.04 1.45
CA PHE A 230 3.52 19.87 0.07
C PHE A 230 2.52 20.30 -1.00
N GLY A 231 1.55 21.19 -0.64
CA GLY A 231 0.74 21.94 -1.60
C GLY A 231 -0.68 21.43 -1.81
N CYS A 232 -1.18 20.52 -0.97
CA CYS A 232 -2.58 20.09 -1.05
C CYS A 232 -3.50 21.10 -0.37
N GLU A 233 -4.69 21.30 -0.95
CA GLU A 233 -5.85 21.78 -0.22
C GLU A 233 -6.36 20.69 0.71
N THR A 234 -6.98 21.07 1.83
CA THR A 234 -7.40 20.07 2.84
C THR A 234 -8.84 20.28 3.30
N ILE A 235 -9.53 19.17 3.52
CA ILE A 235 -10.87 19.14 4.12
C ILE A 235 -10.79 18.38 5.44
N ASP A 236 -10.97 19.11 6.55
CA ASP A 236 -11.01 18.54 7.90
C ASP A 236 -12.44 18.11 8.23
N LEU A 237 -12.72 16.83 8.04
CA LEU A 237 -14.03 16.23 8.29
C LEU A 237 -14.44 16.24 9.76
N SER A 238 -13.49 16.43 10.70
CA SER A 238 -13.78 16.56 12.13
C SER A 238 -14.52 17.84 12.48
N LYS A 239 -14.44 18.85 11.62
CA LYS A 239 -15.12 20.15 11.79
C LYS A 239 -16.54 20.17 11.27
N GLY A 240 -17.02 19.06 10.72
CA GLY A 240 -18.36 18.97 10.14
C GLY A 240 -18.48 19.65 8.76
N GLY A 241 -19.69 19.73 8.25
CA GLY A 241 -20.01 20.19 6.91
C GLY A 241 -20.01 19.06 5.87
N SER A 242 -20.71 19.24 4.77
CA SER A 242 -20.72 18.27 3.68
C SER A 242 -19.46 18.40 2.82
N ILE A 243 -19.05 17.30 2.22
CA ILE A 243 -17.93 17.32 1.25
C ILE A 243 -18.22 18.26 0.07
N VAL A 244 -19.50 18.37 -0.31
CA VAL A 244 -20.01 19.26 -1.37
C VAL A 244 -19.73 20.72 -1.02
N ASP A 245 -20.11 21.17 0.20
CA ASP A 245 -19.92 22.55 0.66
C ASP A 245 -18.43 22.91 0.77
N HIS A 246 -17.61 21.95 1.15
CA HIS A 246 -16.17 22.15 1.22
C HIS A 246 -15.56 22.34 -0.17
N LEU A 247 -15.96 21.52 -1.16
CA LEU A 247 -15.48 21.65 -2.53
C LEU A 247 -15.93 22.95 -3.18
N GLU A 248 -17.20 23.33 -3.00
CA GLU A 248 -17.70 24.60 -3.51
C GLU A 248 -16.92 25.80 -2.96
N ARG A 249 -16.52 25.75 -1.70
CA ARG A 249 -15.69 26.80 -1.07
C ARG A 249 -14.27 26.84 -1.61
N ILE A 250 -13.67 25.68 -1.95
CA ILE A 250 -12.30 25.58 -2.46
C ILE A 250 -12.24 25.89 -3.96
N LEU A 251 -13.17 25.34 -4.73
CA LEU A 251 -13.13 25.34 -6.20
C LEU A 251 -14.13 26.33 -6.85
N GLY A 252 -15.12 26.82 -6.10
CA GLY A 252 -16.26 27.57 -6.65
C GLY A 252 -17.31 26.69 -7.33
N VAL A 253 -17.11 25.36 -7.33
CA VAL A 253 -18.04 24.34 -7.83
C VAL A 253 -18.01 23.13 -6.91
N PRO A 254 -19.15 22.41 -6.73
CA PRO A 254 -19.24 21.30 -5.79
C PRO A 254 -18.75 19.96 -6.36
N GLU A 255 -17.85 19.96 -7.35
CA GLU A 255 -17.40 18.74 -8.00
C GLU A 255 -15.92 18.80 -8.42
N VAL A 256 -15.34 17.62 -8.63
CA VAL A 256 -13.96 17.42 -9.08
C VAL A 256 -13.92 16.58 -10.37
N ASP A 257 -12.82 16.70 -11.14
CA ASP A 257 -12.61 15.86 -12.33
C ASP A 257 -12.40 14.40 -12.00
N CYS A 258 -11.62 14.13 -10.95
CA CYS A 258 -11.16 12.81 -10.55
C CYS A 258 -11.31 12.62 -9.04
N ALA A 259 -11.61 11.40 -8.60
CA ALA A 259 -11.63 11.08 -7.18
C ALA A 259 -10.89 9.78 -6.87
N VAL A 260 -10.26 9.70 -5.68
CA VAL A 260 -9.49 8.53 -5.24
C VAL A 260 -9.87 8.16 -3.82
N ASP A 261 -10.28 6.90 -3.62
CA ASP A 261 -10.51 6.34 -2.28
C ASP A 261 -9.25 5.69 -1.74
N CYS A 262 -8.67 6.29 -0.69
CA CYS A 262 -7.53 5.76 0.05
C CYS A 262 -7.89 5.35 1.49
N VAL A 263 -9.18 5.20 1.81
CA VAL A 263 -9.71 4.81 3.14
C VAL A 263 -10.04 3.32 3.17
N GLY A 264 -10.90 2.86 2.27
CA GLY A 264 -11.36 1.47 2.23
C GLY A 264 -12.48 1.15 3.24
N PHE A 265 -12.61 -0.14 3.58
CA PHE A 265 -13.78 -0.70 4.28
C PHE A 265 -13.96 -0.27 5.74
N GLU A 266 -12.93 0.23 6.43
CA GLU A 266 -13.06 0.78 7.80
C GLU A 266 -13.43 2.28 7.81
N ALA A 267 -14.08 2.76 6.76
CA ALA A 267 -14.51 4.15 6.65
C ALA A 267 -15.48 4.55 7.75
N LYS A 268 -15.37 5.79 8.20
CA LYS A 268 -16.23 6.36 9.26
C LYS A 268 -16.96 7.58 8.74
N GLN A 269 -18.21 7.76 9.20
CA GLN A 269 -18.94 8.99 9.00
C GLN A 269 -18.58 10.04 10.08
N GLN A 270 -19.05 11.26 9.90
CA GLN A 270 -18.99 12.28 10.93
C GLN A 270 -19.68 11.77 12.21
N GLY A 271 -19.03 11.95 13.36
CA GLY A 271 -19.48 11.33 14.61
C GLY A 271 -18.74 10.01 14.94
N GLY A 272 -17.91 9.48 14.03
CA GLY A 272 -17.01 8.35 14.28
C GLY A 272 -17.65 6.97 14.15
N GLU A 273 -18.91 6.89 13.75
CA GLU A 273 -19.57 5.62 13.44
C GLU A 273 -19.04 5.06 12.12
N GLU A 274 -18.77 3.75 12.12
CA GLU A 274 -18.26 3.06 10.93
C GLU A 274 -19.37 2.87 9.91
N GLN A 275 -19.08 3.28 8.67
CA GLN A 275 -19.95 3.11 7.52
C GLN A 275 -19.10 2.80 6.28
N PRO A 276 -18.87 1.53 5.94
CA PRO A 276 -17.92 1.10 4.92
C PRO A 276 -18.15 1.69 3.52
N SER A 277 -19.37 2.07 3.18
CA SER A 277 -19.74 2.64 1.88
C SER A 277 -19.69 4.15 1.80
N ILE A 278 -19.47 4.86 2.93
CA ILE A 278 -19.63 6.33 2.99
C ILE A 278 -18.71 7.05 2.00
N VAL A 279 -17.43 6.69 1.98
CA VAL A 279 -16.45 7.31 1.09
C VAL A 279 -16.81 7.11 -0.37
N LEU A 280 -17.15 5.89 -0.79
CA LEU A 280 -17.54 5.62 -2.18
C LEU A 280 -18.78 6.41 -2.60
N ASN A 281 -19.77 6.55 -1.71
CA ASN A 281 -20.99 7.31 -1.96
C ASN A 281 -20.72 8.83 -2.06
N GLU A 282 -19.85 9.37 -1.19
CA GLU A 282 -19.40 10.75 -1.27
C GLU A 282 -18.63 11.02 -2.57
N LEU A 283 -17.68 10.13 -2.94
CA LEU A 283 -16.92 10.28 -4.19
C LEU A 283 -17.84 10.22 -5.43
N MET A 284 -18.85 9.34 -5.45
CA MET A 284 -19.85 9.35 -6.53
C MET A 284 -20.66 10.64 -6.56
N THR A 285 -20.93 11.26 -5.41
CA THR A 285 -21.66 12.53 -5.34
C THR A 285 -20.86 13.67 -5.97
N VAL A 286 -19.56 13.78 -5.63
CA VAL A 286 -18.75 14.94 -6.00
C VAL A 286 -17.90 14.76 -7.26
N THR A 287 -17.78 13.57 -7.81
CA THR A 287 -17.12 13.36 -9.09
C THR A 287 -18.05 13.86 -10.22
N ARG A 288 -17.53 14.67 -11.12
CA ARG A 288 -18.32 15.21 -12.25
C ARG A 288 -18.89 14.10 -13.14
N ALA A 289 -19.89 14.43 -13.94
CA ALA A 289 -20.40 13.51 -14.95
C ALA A 289 -19.28 13.06 -15.91
N ALA A 290 -19.28 11.78 -16.32
CA ALA A 290 -18.22 11.07 -17.05
C ALA A 290 -16.86 11.05 -16.36
N GLY A 291 -16.79 11.43 -15.08
CA GLY A 291 -15.58 11.33 -14.26
C GLY A 291 -15.28 9.90 -13.83
N ARG A 292 -14.09 9.70 -13.28
CA ARG A 292 -13.59 8.39 -12.87
C ARG A 292 -13.22 8.38 -11.39
N ILE A 293 -13.40 7.22 -10.77
CA ILE A 293 -13.06 7.00 -9.36
C ILE A 293 -12.06 5.84 -9.29
N GLY A 294 -10.85 6.14 -8.80
CA GLY A 294 -9.84 5.14 -8.49
C GLY A 294 -9.98 4.65 -7.04
N ILE A 295 -9.96 3.35 -6.82
CA ILE A 295 -10.24 2.75 -5.50
C ILE A 295 -9.09 1.82 -5.12
N PRO A 296 -7.91 2.37 -4.73
CA PRO A 296 -6.85 1.58 -4.12
C PRO A 296 -7.12 1.23 -2.64
N GLY A 297 -8.12 1.86 -2.03
CA GLY A 297 -8.61 1.51 -0.70
C GLY A 297 -8.95 0.03 -0.59
N LEU A 298 -8.56 -0.60 0.53
CA LEU A 298 -8.77 -2.03 0.72
C LEU A 298 -10.23 -2.34 1.05
N TYR A 299 -10.81 -3.29 0.33
CA TYR A 299 -12.09 -3.91 0.63
C TYR A 299 -11.92 -5.43 0.73
N VAL A 300 -12.49 -6.02 1.77
CA VAL A 300 -12.33 -7.45 2.08
C VAL A 300 -13.61 -8.23 1.76
N THR A 301 -13.44 -9.51 1.44
CA THR A 301 -14.57 -10.43 1.18
C THR A 301 -15.21 -10.96 2.47
N GLN A 302 -14.50 -10.81 3.61
CA GLN A 302 -14.98 -11.18 4.93
C GLN A 302 -14.37 -10.24 5.97
N ASP A 303 -15.22 -9.62 6.78
CA ASP A 303 -14.85 -8.74 7.89
C ASP A 303 -15.53 -9.21 9.17
N PRO A 304 -14.89 -10.10 9.95
CA PRO A 304 -15.52 -10.62 11.18
C PRO A 304 -15.74 -9.57 12.24
N GLY A 305 -15.07 -8.41 12.16
CA GLY A 305 -15.22 -7.30 13.10
C GLY A 305 -16.22 -6.23 12.67
N ALA A 306 -16.84 -6.34 11.48
CA ALA A 306 -17.82 -5.38 11.00
C ALA A 306 -19.05 -5.30 11.89
N LYS A 307 -19.59 -4.09 12.09
CA LYS A 307 -20.86 -3.87 12.79
C LYS A 307 -22.07 -4.11 11.88
N ASP A 308 -21.93 -3.83 10.60
CA ASP A 308 -22.93 -4.07 9.57
C ASP A 308 -22.87 -5.53 9.10
N GLU A 309 -24.00 -6.24 9.15
CA GLU A 309 -24.08 -7.65 8.73
C GLU A 309 -23.74 -7.84 7.24
N ALA A 310 -24.10 -6.90 6.37
CA ALA A 310 -23.74 -6.96 4.95
C ALA A 310 -22.23 -6.83 4.76
N ALA A 311 -21.59 -5.92 5.50
CA ALA A 311 -20.14 -5.72 5.47
C ALA A 311 -19.34 -6.94 5.94
N LYS A 312 -19.89 -7.76 6.86
CA LYS A 312 -19.25 -9.04 7.29
C LYS A 312 -18.96 -9.98 6.13
N THR A 313 -19.76 -9.91 5.09
CA THR A 313 -19.65 -10.74 3.88
C THR A 313 -19.18 -9.95 2.65
N GLY A 314 -18.61 -8.75 2.88
CA GLY A 314 -18.04 -7.91 1.83
C GLY A 314 -19.08 -7.20 0.96
N ASN A 315 -20.33 -7.13 1.39
CA ASN A 315 -21.39 -6.41 0.67
C ASN A 315 -21.47 -4.95 1.13
N LEU A 316 -21.69 -4.04 0.18
CA LEU A 316 -21.78 -2.60 0.42
C LEU A 316 -23.04 -2.02 -0.22
N SER A 317 -23.67 -1.07 0.47
CA SER A 317 -24.78 -0.28 -0.08
C SER A 317 -24.24 0.94 -0.80
N LEU A 318 -24.28 0.93 -2.14
CA LEU A 318 -23.76 2.02 -2.98
C LEU A 318 -24.90 2.77 -3.66
N HIS A 319 -24.74 4.08 -3.84
CA HIS A 319 -25.61 4.93 -4.67
C HIS A 319 -25.38 4.66 -6.16
N PHE A 320 -25.42 3.38 -6.56
CA PHE A 320 -25.05 2.94 -7.91
C PHE A 320 -25.91 3.62 -9.01
N GLY A 321 -27.18 3.91 -8.74
CA GLY A 321 -28.04 4.65 -9.66
C GLY A 321 -27.51 6.05 -9.97
N LEU A 322 -26.90 6.74 -9.01
CA LEU A 322 -26.22 8.03 -9.22
C LEU A 322 -24.98 7.85 -10.10
N GLY A 323 -24.16 6.84 -9.82
CA GLY A 323 -22.99 6.53 -10.65
C GLY A 323 -23.37 6.21 -12.10
N TRP A 324 -24.46 5.46 -12.30
CA TRP A 324 -25.00 5.18 -13.64
C TRP A 324 -25.50 6.47 -14.33
N ALA A 325 -26.25 7.31 -13.63
CA ALA A 325 -26.77 8.56 -14.19
C ALA A 325 -25.66 9.56 -14.58
N LYS A 326 -24.56 9.58 -13.81
CA LYS A 326 -23.37 10.39 -14.11
C LYS A 326 -22.38 9.71 -15.07
N SER A 327 -22.66 8.48 -15.53
CA SER A 327 -21.74 7.69 -16.39
C SER A 327 -20.34 7.52 -15.78
N HIS A 328 -20.26 7.23 -14.49
CA HIS A 328 -18.99 7.04 -13.80
C HIS A 328 -18.30 5.73 -14.19
N ALA A 329 -16.96 5.73 -14.22
CA ALA A 329 -16.14 4.53 -14.23
C ALA A 329 -15.46 4.36 -12.87
N LEU A 330 -15.68 3.21 -12.23
CA LEU A 330 -15.08 2.85 -10.96
C LEU A 330 -14.01 1.77 -11.19
N PHE A 331 -12.79 2.04 -10.72
CA PHE A 331 -11.64 1.13 -10.86
C PHE A 331 -11.15 0.69 -9.49
N THR A 332 -11.29 -0.60 -9.18
CA THR A 332 -10.92 -1.21 -7.91
C THR A 332 -9.94 -2.36 -8.10
N GLY A 333 -9.29 -2.79 -7.05
CA GLY A 333 -8.50 -4.02 -7.00
C GLY A 333 -7.04 -3.81 -6.60
N GLN A 334 -6.32 -4.92 -6.62
CA GLN A 334 -4.90 -4.97 -6.24
C GLN A 334 -4.02 -4.22 -7.26
N THR A 335 -3.23 -3.29 -6.78
CA THR A 335 -2.32 -2.51 -7.62
C THR A 335 -1.30 -3.41 -8.32
N PRO A 336 -1.15 -3.33 -9.64
CA PRO A 336 -0.10 -4.03 -10.37
C PRO A 336 1.23 -3.26 -10.24
N VAL A 337 1.90 -3.34 -9.08
CA VAL A 337 3.10 -2.55 -8.72
C VAL A 337 4.14 -2.53 -9.81
N MET A 338 4.43 -3.68 -10.42
CA MET A 338 5.44 -3.85 -11.46
C MET A 338 5.15 -3.05 -12.75
N LYS A 339 3.91 -2.56 -12.93
CA LYS A 339 3.54 -1.68 -14.05
C LYS A 339 4.17 -0.29 -13.89
N TYR A 340 4.44 0.13 -12.67
CA TYR A 340 4.79 1.51 -12.32
C TYR A 340 6.17 1.65 -11.67
N ASN A 341 6.63 0.64 -10.91
CA ASN A 341 7.77 0.77 -9.99
C ASN A 341 9.06 1.24 -10.67
N ARG A 342 9.38 0.79 -11.90
CA ARG A 342 10.56 1.25 -12.63
C ARG A 342 10.49 2.75 -12.97
N GLY A 343 9.36 3.22 -13.48
CA GLY A 343 9.18 4.64 -13.78
C GLY A 343 9.25 5.52 -12.53
N LEU A 344 8.61 5.07 -11.45
CA LEU A 344 8.60 5.76 -10.16
C LEU A 344 9.99 5.72 -9.49
N MET A 345 10.75 4.63 -9.62
CA MET A 345 12.16 4.58 -9.22
C MET A 345 12.97 5.68 -9.90
N MET A 346 12.84 5.83 -11.22
CA MET A 346 13.54 6.88 -11.94
C MET A 346 13.12 8.28 -11.50
N ALA A 347 11.83 8.47 -11.18
CA ALA A 347 11.36 9.74 -10.63
C ALA A 347 12.00 10.06 -9.27
N ILE A 348 12.16 9.06 -8.40
CA ILE A 348 12.86 9.21 -7.10
C ILE A 348 14.35 9.49 -7.30
N LEU A 349 15.02 8.66 -8.11
CA LEU A 349 16.48 8.78 -8.31
C LEU A 349 16.89 10.13 -8.93
N HIS A 350 15.99 10.75 -9.69
CA HIS A 350 16.16 12.07 -10.32
C HIS A 350 15.44 13.22 -9.63
N ASP A 351 15.04 13.06 -8.35
CA ASP A 351 14.44 14.11 -7.51
C ASP A 351 13.16 14.75 -8.08
N ARG A 352 12.35 13.95 -8.81
CA ARG A 352 11.05 14.39 -9.32
C ARG A 352 9.93 14.18 -8.32
N ILE A 353 10.15 13.33 -7.32
CA ILE A 353 9.25 13.08 -6.21
C ILE A 353 10.07 12.75 -4.94
N HIS A 354 9.67 13.33 -3.82
CA HIS A 354 10.25 13.11 -2.50
C HIS A 354 9.20 12.45 -1.60
N ILE A 355 8.96 11.15 -1.84
CA ILE A 355 7.85 10.44 -1.19
C ILE A 355 8.07 10.25 0.31
N ALA A 356 9.30 10.03 0.76
CA ALA A 356 9.65 9.92 2.17
C ALA A 356 9.22 11.17 2.95
N LYS A 357 9.46 12.36 2.39
CA LYS A 357 9.03 13.63 2.95
C LYS A 357 7.50 13.77 2.92
N ALA A 358 6.85 13.42 1.81
CA ALA A 358 5.41 13.54 1.66
C ALA A 358 4.64 12.66 2.66
N VAL A 359 5.10 11.42 2.90
CA VAL A 359 4.46 10.50 3.85
C VAL A 359 5.06 10.55 5.27
N ASN A 360 6.01 11.47 5.52
CA ASN A 360 6.69 11.66 6.80
C ASN A 360 7.25 10.34 7.35
N THR A 361 8.22 9.75 6.64
CA THR A 361 8.83 8.49 7.06
C THR A 361 9.54 8.61 8.41
N ALA A 362 9.44 7.56 9.22
CA ALA A 362 10.16 7.43 10.49
C ALA A 362 10.82 6.05 10.55
N VAL A 363 12.14 6.02 10.60
CA VAL A 363 12.91 4.77 10.70
C VAL A 363 12.88 4.27 12.13
N ILE A 364 12.52 2.99 12.30
CA ILE A 364 12.48 2.30 13.59
C ILE A 364 13.23 0.96 13.48
N SER A 365 13.71 0.44 14.60
CA SER A 365 14.29 -0.92 14.65
C SER A 365 13.20 -1.99 14.54
N LEU A 366 13.59 -3.22 14.23
CA LEU A 366 12.66 -4.36 14.25
C LEU A 366 11.99 -4.51 15.63
N ASP A 367 12.76 -4.36 16.71
CA ASP A 367 12.26 -4.48 18.08
C ASP A 367 11.24 -3.38 18.46
N ALA A 368 11.29 -2.23 17.78
CA ALA A 368 10.32 -1.14 17.96
C ALA A 368 9.04 -1.31 17.11
N ALA A 369 8.95 -2.32 16.25
CA ALA A 369 7.78 -2.52 15.38
C ALA A 369 6.45 -2.63 16.15
N PRO A 370 6.34 -3.35 17.30
CA PRO A 370 5.09 -3.40 18.07
C PRO A 370 4.62 -2.00 18.52
N GLN A 371 5.55 -1.14 18.94
CA GLN A 371 5.20 0.24 19.29
C GLN A 371 4.81 1.05 18.04
N GLY A 372 5.50 0.84 16.90
CA GLY A 372 5.14 1.44 15.62
C GLY A 372 3.70 1.11 15.19
N TYR A 373 3.26 -0.13 15.37
CA TYR A 373 1.87 -0.54 15.13
C TYR A 373 0.89 0.17 16.09
N ALA A 374 1.22 0.24 17.37
CA ALA A 374 0.39 0.93 18.35
C ALA A 374 0.26 2.43 18.07
N ASP A 375 1.33 3.08 17.64
CA ASP A 375 1.33 4.51 17.30
C ASP A 375 0.57 4.75 15.98
N PHE A 376 0.74 3.86 14.99
CA PHE A 376 0.01 3.92 13.73
C PHE A 376 -1.49 3.77 13.94
N ASP A 377 -1.91 2.85 14.82
CA ASP A 377 -3.30 2.63 15.20
C ASP A 377 -3.94 3.86 15.85
N LYS A 378 -3.17 4.59 16.65
CA LYS A 378 -3.58 5.87 17.26
C LYS A 378 -3.62 7.04 16.26
N GLY A 379 -3.28 6.80 15.00
CA GLY A 379 -3.37 7.79 13.94
C GLY A 379 -2.10 8.62 13.73
N ALA A 380 -0.92 8.16 14.14
CA ALA A 380 0.32 8.85 13.87
C ALA A 380 0.43 9.28 12.40
N ALA A 381 0.79 10.54 12.17
CA ALA A 381 0.99 11.11 10.84
C ALA A 381 2.40 10.74 10.31
N LYS A 382 2.69 9.45 10.28
CA LYS A 382 4.00 8.88 9.90
C LYS A 382 3.85 7.60 9.10
N LYS A 383 4.78 7.36 8.19
CA LYS A 383 5.05 6.06 7.59
C LYS A 383 6.23 5.43 8.33
N PHE A 384 5.99 4.38 9.09
CA PHE A 384 7.05 3.67 9.81
C PHE A 384 7.82 2.76 8.86
N VAL A 385 9.14 2.97 8.80
CA VAL A 385 10.10 2.16 8.06
C VAL A 385 10.89 1.35 9.07
N ILE A 386 10.76 0.03 9.02
CA ILE A 386 11.51 -0.88 9.90
C ILE A 386 12.86 -1.16 9.26
N ASP A 387 13.93 -0.92 10.00
CA ASP A 387 15.30 -1.30 9.67
C ASP A 387 15.72 -2.51 10.53
N PRO A 388 15.65 -3.73 9.99
CA PRO A 388 15.89 -4.93 10.79
C PRO A 388 17.34 -5.10 11.24
N HIS A 389 18.29 -4.45 10.57
CA HIS A 389 19.72 -4.63 10.81
C HIS A 389 20.45 -3.35 11.26
N GLY A 390 19.75 -2.23 11.46
CA GLY A 390 20.36 -0.96 11.81
C GLY A 390 21.26 -0.38 10.71
N SER A 391 20.94 -0.66 9.45
CA SER A 391 21.73 -0.24 8.30
C SER A 391 21.39 1.17 7.82
N LEU A 392 20.16 1.65 8.07
CA LEU A 392 19.68 2.95 7.66
C LEU A 392 20.02 4.07 8.67
N THR A 393 20.11 3.74 9.96
CA THR A 393 20.44 4.70 11.03
C THR A 393 21.90 5.15 11.03
N LYS A 394 22.76 4.48 10.26
CA LYS A 394 24.18 4.84 10.12
C LYS A 394 24.48 5.81 8.97
N ALA A 395 23.48 6.12 8.14
CA ALA A 395 23.62 6.97 6.96
C ALA A 395 23.08 8.40 7.16
N ALA A 396 22.74 8.79 8.41
CA ALA A 396 22.27 10.14 8.76
C ALA A 396 23.38 10.97 9.40
#